data_710c52b68e2e68ffa1e984583479c631
#
_entry.id   710c52b68e2e68ffa1e984583479c631
#
_cell.length_a   1.000
_cell.length_b   1.000
_cell.length_c   1.000
_cell.angle_alpha   90.00
_cell.angle_beta   90.00
_cell.angle_gamma   90.00
#
_symmetry.space_group_name_H-M   'P 1'
#
loop_
_entity.id
_entity.type
_entity.pdbx_description
1 polymer ?
#
loop_
_entity_poly.entity_id
_entity_poly.type
_entity_poly.pdbx_seq_one_letter_code
_entity_poly.pdbx_strand_id
1 'polypeptide(L)'
;MDLDLTDDQRAILDALDSLCKPFENAPIHDAPLAATSQELERAIVEGGFLDVAFDPDLGTVTAAIVVERLSRLPFAVESAASALVRPLMGDGISYPLCLVEDARWTRPVRFLREGASVVQVGDGVSLFTAGVDQVRPEPEALFAYPVATLLSRPAEVRSIDVSQTEFLTRWRVGLAAETAGLLAAALNVTCLYLTERQQFGRPLATFQALRHRLSEAQVRTNGVYWL
;
A
#
# COMPACT_ATOMS: atom_id res chain seq x y z
N MET A 1 5.61 15.72 21.93
CA MET A 1 5.75 15.33 20.51
C MET A 1 4.75 16.18 19.76
N ASP A 2 5.19 16.98 18.83
CA ASP A 2 4.31 17.73 17.95
C ASP A 2 3.80 16.75 16.87
N LEU A 3 2.50 16.64 16.73
CA LEU A 3 1.84 15.76 15.75
C LEU A 3 1.24 16.56 14.58
N ASP A 4 1.43 17.89 14.60
CA ASP A 4 0.93 18.74 13.54
C ASP A 4 1.83 18.63 12.30
N LEU A 5 1.20 18.49 11.15
CA LEU A 5 1.90 18.47 9.87
C LEU A 5 2.47 19.86 9.57
N THR A 6 3.65 19.91 8.98
CA THR A 6 4.22 21.14 8.43
C THR A 6 3.42 21.64 7.22
N ASP A 7 3.63 22.86 6.80
CA ASP A 7 2.94 23.41 5.61
C ASP A 7 3.34 22.66 4.34
N ASP A 8 4.62 22.24 4.22
CA ASP A 8 5.10 21.45 3.07
C ASP A 8 4.48 20.05 3.04
N GLN A 9 4.36 19.39 4.20
CA GLN A 9 3.66 18.12 4.31
C GLN A 9 2.19 18.22 3.91
N ARG A 10 1.51 19.29 4.36
CA ARG A 10 0.10 19.55 3.95
C ARG A 10 -0.01 19.77 2.45
N ALA A 11 0.88 20.59 1.87
CA ALA A 11 0.87 20.87 0.43
C ALA A 11 1.02 19.60 -0.42
N ILE A 12 1.93 18.69 -0.04
CA ILE A 12 2.12 17.40 -0.71
C ILE A 12 0.87 16.52 -0.59
N LEU A 13 0.28 16.45 0.60
CA LEU A 13 -0.91 15.62 0.82
C LEU A 13 -2.14 16.19 0.09
N ASP A 14 -2.29 17.50 0.02
CA ASP A 14 -3.35 18.16 -0.75
C ASP A 14 -3.20 17.92 -2.27
N ALA A 15 -1.96 17.94 -2.76
CA ALA A 15 -1.64 17.59 -4.14
C ALA A 15 -1.97 16.12 -4.44
N LEU A 16 -1.62 15.21 -3.53
CA LEU A 16 -1.96 13.79 -3.64
C LEU A 16 -3.48 13.58 -3.65
N ASP A 17 -4.22 14.19 -2.73
CA ASP A 17 -5.68 14.09 -2.67
C ASP A 17 -6.32 14.59 -3.97
N SER A 18 -5.80 15.70 -4.53
CA SER A 18 -6.27 16.24 -5.81
C SER A 18 -6.02 15.27 -6.96
N LEU A 19 -4.86 14.60 -6.99
CA LEU A 19 -4.52 13.58 -7.98
C LEU A 19 -5.41 12.34 -7.84
N CYS A 20 -5.71 11.92 -6.61
CA CYS A 20 -6.49 10.71 -6.33
C CYS A 20 -7.99 10.88 -6.59
N LYS A 21 -8.51 12.10 -6.57
CA LYS A 21 -9.94 12.42 -6.68
C LYS A 21 -10.68 11.75 -7.86
N PRO A 22 -10.13 11.68 -9.10
CA PRO A 22 -10.77 10.98 -10.21
C PRO A 22 -10.90 9.46 -10.00
N PHE A 23 -10.11 8.89 -9.10
CA PHE A 23 -10.00 7.44 -8.86
C PHE A 23 -10.78 6.96 -7.63
N GLU A 24 -11.44 7.86 -6.88
CA GLU A 24 -12.19 7.50 -5.67
C GLU A 24 -13.43 6.63 -5.95
N ASN A 25 -14.00 6.72 -7.15
CA ASN A 25 -15.25 6.09 -7.54
C ASN A 25 -15.04 5.08 -8.69
N ALA A 26 -14.37 3.97 -8.44
CA ALA A 26 -14.29 2.90 -9.44
C ALA A 26 -15.60 2.12 -9.54
N PRO A 27 -16.01 1.66 -10.75
CA PRO A 27 -17.13 0.75 -10.91
C PRO A 27 -16.80 -0.60 -10.26
N ILE A 28 -17.43 -0.89 -9.13
CA ILE A 28 -17.13 -2.09 -8.31
C ILE A 28 -17.77 -3.35 -8.91
N HIS A 29 -18.82 -3.23 -9.73
CA HIS A 29 -19.66 -4.36 -10.13
C HIS A 29 -19.02 -5.34 -11.11
N ASP A 30 -18.02 -4.92 -11.87
CA ASP A 30 -17.31 -5.76 -12.85
C ASP A 30 -15.79 -5.80 -12.61
N ALA A 31 -15.33 -5.27 -11.51
CA ALA A 31 -13.91 -5.22 -11.20
C ALA A 31 -13.40 -6.58 -10.68
N PRO A 32 -12.23 -7.07 -11.12
CA PRO A 32 -11.57 -8.20 -10.49
C PRO A 32 -11.26 -7.89 -9.03
N LEU A 33 -11.05 -8.92 -8.20
CA LEU A 33 -10.70 -8.75 -6.78
C LEU A 33 -9.48 -7.83 -6.58
N ALA A 34 -8.51 -7.89 -7.51
CA ALA A 34 -7.37 -7.01 -7.55
C ALA A 34 -7.57 -5.95 -8.65
N ALA A 35 -8.34 -4.91 -8.36
CA ALA A 35 -8.50 -3.79 -9.28
C ALA A 35 -7.21 -2.96 -9.31
N THR A 36 -6.65 -2.73 -10.50
CA THR A 36 -5.47 -1.89 -10.73
C THR A 36 -5.76 -0.82 -11.77
N SER A 37 -5.06 0.30 -11.72
CA SER A 37 -5.13 1.38 -12.71
C SER A 37 -3.72 1.79 -13.10
N GLN A 38 -3.34 1.53 -14.36
CA GLN A 38 -2.05 1.96 -14.90
C GLN A 38 -1.93 3.48 -14.96
N GLU A 39 -3.05 4.19 -15.18
CA GLU A 39 -3.09 5.65 -15.19
C GLU A 39 -2.77 6.20 -13.79
N LEU A 40 -3.41 5.66 -12.75
CA LEU A 40 -3.14 6.02 -11.36
C LEU A 40 -1.68 5.72 -10.97
N GLU A 41 -1.20 4.50 -11.26
CA GLU A 41 0.20 4.13 -10.98
C GLU A 41 1.19 5.11 -11.62
N ARG A 42 0.98 5.41 -12.90
CA ARG A 42 1.83 6.37 -13.63
C ARG A 42 1.79 7.75 -12.99
N ALA A 43 0.60 8.27 -12.69
CA ALA A 43 0.45 9.59 -12.11
C ALA A 43 1.12 9.70 -10.72
N ILE A 44 1.04 8.65 -9.89
CA ILE A 44 1.69 8.60 -8.57
C ILE A 44 3.22 8.59 -8.72
N VAL A 45 3.75 7.77 -9.63
CA VAL A 45 5.20 7.64 -9.85
C VAL A 45 5.77 8.91 -10.48
N GLU A 46 5.15 9.45 -11.54
CA GLU A 46 5.58 10.69 -12.19
C GLU A 46 5.44 11.92 -11.27
N GLY A 47 4.43 11.91 -10.38
CA GLY A 47 4.25 12.95 -9.36
C GLY A 47 5.23 12.90 -8.20
N GLY A 48 6.09 11.87 -8.11
CA GLY A 48 7.11 11.73 -7.07
C GLY A 48 6.55 11.43 -5.67
N PHE A 49 5.28 11.02 -5.56
CA PHE A 49 4.65 10.76 -4.25
C PHE A 49 5.26 9.57 -3.50
N LEU A 50 5.89 8.64 -4.20
CA LEU A 50 6.62 7.54 -3.59
C LEU A 50 8.07 7.89 -3.22
N ASP A 51 8.51 9.10 -3.55
CA ASP A 51 9.88 9.59 -3.33
C ASP A 51 10.00 10.53 -2.13
N VAL A 52 8.90 10.89 -1.49
CA VAL A 52 8.85 11.88 -0.40
C VAL A 52 9.78 11.55 0.78
N ALA A 53 10.08 10.28 1.04
CA ALA A 53 10.99 9.89 2.11
C ALA A 53 12.48 10.09 1.78
N PHE A 54 12.83 10.41 0.52
CA PHE A 54 14.20 10.83 0.16
C PHE A 54 14.46 12.27 0.56
N ASP A 55 13.42 13.08 0.71
CA ASP A 55 13.54 14.45 1.20
C ASP A 55 13.59 14.45 2.75
N PRO A 56 14.68 14.97 3.36
CA PRO A 56 14.82 14.99 4.81
C PRO A 56 13.75 15.82 5.53
N ASP A 57 13.22 16.87 4.88
CA ASP A 57 12.25 17.79 5.48
C ASP A 57 10.84 17.17 5.48
N LEU A 58 10.54 16.32 4.48
CA LEU A 58 9.27 15.56 4.42
C LEU A 58 9.34 14.27 5.24
N GLY A 59 10.38 13.50 5.03
CA GLY A 59 10.71 12.32 5.82
C GLY A 59 9.75 11.15 5.71
N THR A 60 10.00 10.14 6.53
CA THR A 60 9.25 8.88 6.52
C THR A 60 7.83 8.97 7.07
N VAL A 61 7.54 9.96 7.91
CA VAL A 61 6.18 10.19 8.40
C VAL A 61 5.26 10.60 7.25
N THR A 62 5.70 11.54 6.42
CA THR A 62 4.95 11.95 5.22
C THR A 62 4.73 10.77 4.28
N ALA A 63 5.78 9.95 4.05
CA ALA A 63 5.66 8.76 3.22
C ALA A 63 4.65 7.75 3.77
N ALA A 64 4.59 7.55 5.09
CA ALA A 64 3.59 6.69 5.72
C ALA A 64 2.15 7.22 5.51
N ILE A 65 1.96 8.54 5.61
CA ILE A 65 0.65 9.16 5.36
C ILE A 65 0.28 9.06 3.86
N VAL A 66 1.24 9.21 2.95
CA VAL A 66 1.03 8.96 1.50
C VAL A 66 0.55 7.54 1.27
N VAL A 67 1.20 6.52 1.86
CA VAL A 67 0.77 5.12 1.76
C VAL A 67 -0.64 4.93 2.30
N GLU A 68 -0.95 5.51 3.44
CA GLU A 68 -2.28 5.46 4.06
C GLU A 68 -3.36 6.07 3.14
N ARG A 69 -3.09 7.25 2.53
CA ARG A 69 -4.00 7.91 1.60
C ARG A 69 -4.26 7.09 0.34
N LEU A 70 -3.20 6.57 -0.28
CA LEU A 70 -3.30 5.71 -1.47
C LEU A 70 -4.09 4.44 -1.19
N SER A 71 -3.94 3.87 0.01
CA SER A 71 -4.63 2.64 0.41
C SER A 71 -6.12 2.83 0.69
N ARG A 72 -6.63 4.06 0.70
CA ARG A 72 -8.07 4.35 0.75
C ARG A 72 -8.77 4.18 -0.60
N LEU A 73 -8.01 4.17 -1.69
CA LEU A 73 -8.55 4.04 -3.04
C LEU A 73 -9.04 2.61 -3.32
N PRO A 74 -10.03 2.45 -4.22
CA PRO A 74 -10.50 1.13 -4.64
C PRO A 74 -9.54 0.39 -5.57
N PHE A 75 -8.37 0.98 -5.88
CA PHE A 75 -7.32 0.39 -6.71
C PHE A 75 -6.14 -0.06 -5.86
N ALA A 76 -5.64 -1.26 -6.14
CA ALA A 76 -4.41 -1.75 -5.53
C ALA A 76 -3.19 -1.06 -6.14
N VAL A 77 -2.41 -0.39 -5.29
CA VAL A 77 -1.16 0.30 -5.64
C VAL A 77 -0.05 -0.23 -4.74
N GLU A 78 1.09 -0.59 -5.31
CA GLU A 78 2.27 -0.89 -4.50
C GLU A 78 2.88 0.43 -4.01
N SER A 79 2.62 0.78 -2.78
CA SER A 79 3.12 2.02 -2.17
C SER A 79 3.97 1.77 -0.93
N ALA A 80 3.65 0.75 -0.14
CA ALA A 80 4.30 0.49 1.13
C ALA A 80 5.81 0.26 1.03
N ALA A 81 6.25 -0.63 0.13
CA ALA A 81 7.68 -0.89 -0.07
C ALA A 81 8.36 0.26 -0.83
N SER A 82 7.71 0.77 -1.90
CA SER A 82 8.29 1.82 -2.72
C SER A 82 8.49 3.12 -1.96
N ALA A 83 7.55 3.54 -1.09
CA ALA A 83 7.67 4.78 -0.35
C ALA A 83 8.55 4.68 0.91
N LEU A 84 8.58 3.53 1.60
CA LEU A 84 9.23 3.42 2.92
C LEU A 84 10.48 2.56 2.93
N VAL A 85 10.56 1.52 2.10
CA VAL A 85 11.70 0.60 2.09
C VAL A 85 12.73 1.01 1.04
N ARG A 86 12.30 1.42 -0.16
CA ARG A 86 13.19 1.84 -1.25
C ARG A 86 14.21 2.91 -0.84
N PRO A 87 13.85 3.94 -0.04
CA PRO A 87 14.81 4.95 0.40
C PRO A 87 16.01 4.42 1.20
N LEU A 88 15.88 3.25 1.83
CA LEU A 88 17.00 2.61 2.52
C LEU A 88 18.05 2.00 1.57
N MET A 89 17.70 1.79 0.32
CA MET A 89 18.50 1.05 -0.65
C MET A 89 19.18 1.95 -1.69
N GLY A 90 18.91 3.28 -1.63
CA GLY A 90 19.44 4.28 -2.56
C GLY A 90 18.65 4.40 -3.86
N ASP A 91 19.19 5.18 -4.77
CA ASP A 91 18.55 5.53 -6.03
C ASP A 91 18.61 4.41 -7.07
N GLY A 92 17.82 4.56 -8.15
CA GLY A 92 17.85 3.69 -9.32
C GLY A 92 17.10 2.37 -9.16
N ILE A 93 16.21 2.27 -8.17
CA ILE A 93 15.36 1.10 -7.96
C ILE A 93 14.00 1.33 -8.63
N SER A 94 13.67 0.46 -9.58
CA SER A 94 12.44 0.56 -10.37
C SER A 94 11.20 0.20 -9.55
N TYR A 95 10.10 0.88 -9.85
CA TYR A 95 8.76 0.55 -9.39
C TYR A 95 8.16 -0.61 -10.22
N PRO A 96 7.38 -1.52 -9.62
CA PRO A 96 7.12 -1.65 -8.19
C PRO A 96 8.27 -2.33 -7.44
N LEU A 97 8.32 -2.13 -6.12
CA LEU A 97 9.23 -2.85 -5.24
C LEU A 97 8.51 -4.01 -4.56
N CYS A 98 8.99 -5.22 -4.80
CA CYS A 98 8.43 -6.45 -4.24
C CYS A 98 9.35 -7.05 -3.19
N LEU A 99 8.79 -7.70 -2.18
CA LEU A 99 9.57 -8.37 -1.15
C LEU A 99 9.35 -9.89 -1.20
N VAL A 100 10.43 -10.66 -1.09
CA VAL A 100 10.41 -12.10 -0.94
C VAL A 100 11.31 -12.52 0.23
N GLU A 101 10.80 -13.40 1.09
CA GLU A 101 11.64 -14.07 2.09
C GLU A 101 12.29 -15.28 1.46
N ASP A 102 13.59 -15.48 1.69
CA ASP A 102 14.33 -16.62 1.11
C ASP A 102 13.71 -17.97 1.47
N ALA A 103 13.25 -18.13 2.69
CA ALA A 103 12.54 -19.32 3.16
C ALA A 103 11.15 -19.53 2.51
N ARG A 104 10.61 -18.50 1.83
CA ARG A 104 9.27 -18.51 1.22
C ARG A 104 9.29 -18.21 -0.27
N TRP A 105 10.40 -18.52 -0.92
CA TRP A 105 10.65 -18.22 -2.34
C TRP A 105 9.50 -18.64 -3.28
N THR A 106 8.89 -19.78 -3.05
CA THR A 106 7.84 -20.35 -3.92
C THR A 106 6.43 -19.81 -3.63
N ARG A 107 6.29 -18.92 -2.65
CA ARG A 107 4.97 -18.32 -2.36
C ARG A 107 4.66 -17.17 -3.31
N PRO A 108 3.37 -16.92 -3.57
CA PRO A 108 2.97 -15.74 -4.33
C PRO A 108 3.49 -14.45 -3.68
N VAL A 109 4.05 -13.58 -4.51
CA VAL A 109 4.60 -12.29 -4.13
C VAL A 109 3.66 -11.19 -4.63
N ARG A 110 3.31 -10.26 -3.75
CA ARG A 110 2.41 -9.15 -4.06
C ARG A 110 3.06 -8.17 -5.03
N PHE A 111 2.27 -7.68 -6.00
CA PHE A 111 2.66 -6.75 -7.05
C PHE A 111 3.81 -7.21 -7.96
N LEU A 112 4.22 -8.47 -7.86
CA LEU A 112 5.28 -9.01 -8.69
C LEU A 112 4.84 -9.05 -10.16
N ARG A 113 5.67 -8.46 -11.01
CA ARG A 113 5.54 -8.49 -12.46
C ARG A 113 6.93 -8.45 -13.10
N GLU A 114 6.99 -8.71 -14.38
CA GLU A 114 8.21 -8.50 -15.15
C GLU A 114 8.72 -7.06 -14.98
N GLY A 115 10.02 -6.90 -14.84
CA GLY A 115 10.67 -5.61 -14.61
C GLY A 115 10.56 -5.07 -13.19
N ALA A 116 9.81 -5.72 -12.30
CA ALA A 116 9.74 -5.32 -10.90
C ALA A 116 11.09 -5.47 -10.20
N SER A 117 11.41 -4.53 -9.33
CA SER A 117 12.51 -4.70 -8.38
C SER A 117 12.09 -5.64 -7.26
N VAL A 118 12.89 -6.64 -7.00
CA VAL A 118 12.60 -7.66 -5.96
C VAL A 118 13.68 -7.64 -4.90
N VAL A 119 13.28 -7.38 -3.67
CA VAL A 119 14.15 -7.49 -2.49
C VAL A 119 13.99 -8.88 -1.89
N GLN A 120 15.08 -9.59 -1.82
CA GLN A 120 15.19 -10.87 -1.12
C GLN A 120 15.74 -10.65 0.28
N VAL A 121 15.04 -11.14 1.28
CA VAL A 121 15.43 -11.08 2.70
C VAL A 121 15.72 -12.49 3.19
N GLY A 122 16.97 -12.70 3.63
CA GLY A 122 17.48 -13.97 4.17
C GLY A 122 18.55 -13.70 5.23
N ASP A 123 19.75 -14.23 5.07
CA ASP A 123 20.91 -13.91 5.95
C ASP A 123 21.38 -12.45 5.77
N GLY A 124 20.92 -11.79 4.73
CA GLY A 124 21.13 -10.38 4.40
C GLY A 124 19.98 -9.87 3.54
N VAL A 125 20.17 -8.67 2.99
CA VAL A 125 19.25 -8.05 2.06
C VAL A 125 19.91 -7.97 0.69
N SER A 126 19.24 -8.48 -0.33
CA SER A 126 19.71 -8.41 -1.71
C SER A 126 18.60 -7.96 -2.66
N LEU A 127 18.97 -7.43 -3.80
CA LEU A 127 18.09 -6.86 -4.82
C LEU A 127 18.38 -7.46 -6.18
N PHE A 128 17.33 -7.74 -6.94
CA PHE A 128 17.40 -8.10 -8.35
C PHE A 128 16.17 -7.58 -9.10
N THR A 129 16.22 -7.60 -10.42
CA THR A 129 15.07 -7.28 -11.27
C THR A 129 14.46 -8.57 -11.80
N ALA A 130 13.15 -8.73 -11.67
CA ALA A 130 12.44 -9.90 -12.16
C ALA A 130 12.41 -9.92 -13.70
N GLY A 131 12.95 -10.98 -14.30
CA GLY A 131 12.94 -11.18 -15.76
C GLY A 131 11.63 -11.78 -16.26
N VAL A 132 11.43 -11.73 -17.60
CA VAL A 132 10.23 -12.23 -18.32
C VAL A 132 9.92 -13.69 -17.94
N ASP A 133 10.89 -14.57 -18.05
CA ASP A 133 10.72 -16.01 -17.82
C ASP A 133 10.75 -16.41 -16.33
N GLN A 134 10.85 -15.43 -15.43
CA GLN A 134 10.96 -15.67 -13.99
C GLN A 134 9.64 -15.43 -13.24
N VAL A 135 8.63 -14.92 -13.90
CA VAL A 135 7.38 -14.50 -13.26
C VAL A 135 6.20 -15.25 -13.85
N ARG A 136 5.41 -15.88 -12.99
CA ARG A 136 4.12 -16.47 -13.36
C ARG A 136 3.01 -15.74 -12.62
N PRO A 137 2.14 -14.99 -13.32
CA PRO A 137 0.96 -14.38 -12.72
C PRO A 137 -0.01 -15.42 -12.14
N GLU A 138 -0.69 -15.06 -11.05
CA GLU A 138 -1.69 -15.90 -10.39
C GLU A 138 -3.06 -15.16 -10.41
N PRO A 139 -3.72 -15.07 -11.57
CA PRO A 139 -4.91 -14.22 -11.74
C PRO A 139 -6.12 -14.71 -10.96
N GLU A 140 -6.17 -15.99 -10.59
CA GLU A 140 -7.26 -16.60 -9.81
C GLU A 140 -7.02 -16.52 -8.30
N ALA A 141 -5.91 -15.93 -7.86
CA ALA A 141 -5.63 -15.79 -6.45
C ALA A 141 -6.63 -14.81 -5.79
N LEU A 142 -7.17 -15.22 -4.63
CA LEU A 142 -8.19 -14.46 -3.90
C LEU A 142 -7.54 -13.37 -3.02
N PHE A 143 -6.73 -12.49 -3.62
CA PHE A 143 -6.11 -11.34 -2.96
C PHE A 143 -6.67 -10.04 -3.53
N ALA A 144 -6.73 -9.00 -2.70
CA ALA A 144 -7.15 -7.66 -3.11
C ALA A 144 -6.05 -6.89 -3.88
N TYR A 145 -4.94 -7.53 -4.20
CA TYR A 145 -3.82 -7.01 -4.99
C TYR A 145 -3.29 -8.09 -5.94
N PRO A 146 -2.67 -7.72 -7.07
CA PRO A 146 -2.11 -8.69 -7.99
C PRO A 146 -0.95 -9.43 -7.35
N VAL A 147 -0.86 -10.73 -7.62
CA VAL A 147 0.22 -11.60 -7.15
C VAL A 147 0.78 -12.42 -8.29
N ALA A 148 2.06 -12.75 -8.18
CA ALA A 148 2.71 -13.69 -9.06
C ALA A 148 3.73 -14.54 -8.28
N THR A 149 4.13 -15.66 -8.85
CA THR A 149 5.13 -16.57 -8.28
C THR A 149 6.45 -16.45 -9.03
N LEU A 150 7.57 -16.44 -8.30
CA LEU A 150 8.91 -16.54 -8.87
C LEU A 150 9.19 -18.00 -9.25
N LEU A 151 9.52 -18.25 -10.52
CA LEU A 151 9.76 -19.58 -11.07
C LEU A 151 11.21 -20.06 -10.88
N SER A 152 12.15 -19.12 -10.82
CA SER A 152 13.58 -19.41 -10.68
C SER A 152 14.27 -18.34 -9.86
N ARG A 153 15.40 -18.73 -9.23
CA ARG A 153 16.28 -17.76 -8.58
C ARG A 153 17.06 -16.97 -9.63
N PRO A 154 17.31 -15.67 -9.39
CA PRO A 154 18.15 -14.89 -10.28
C PRO A 154 19.60 -15.44 -10.29
N ALA A 155 20.27 -15.32 -11.44
CA ALA A 155 21.68 -15.68 -11.54
C ALA A 155 22.59 -14.68 -10.80
N GLU A 156 22.17 -13.43 -10.76
CA GLU A 156 22.90 -12.35 -10.10
C GLU A 156 21.99 -11.57 -9.17
N VAL A 157 22.49 -11.23 -7.99
CA VAL A 157 21.83 -10.39 -6.99
C VAL A 157 22.80 -9.32 -6.51
N ARG A 158 22.31 -8.11 -6.32
CA ARG A 158 23.07 -7.02 -5.70
C ARG A 158 22.86 -7.07 -4.18
N SER A 159 23.91 -7.27 -3.41
CA SER A 159 23.84 -7.13 -1.95
C SER A 159 23.58 -5.68 -1.58
N ILE A 160 22.70 -5.46 -0.61
CA ILE A 160 22.35 -4.15 -0.09
C ILE A 160 22.85 -4.07 1.35
N ASP A 161 23.71 -3.08 1.61
CA ASP A 161 24.21 -2.80 2.95
C ASP A 161 23.17 -2.01 3.75
N VAL A 162 22.20 -2.72 4.30
CA VAL A 162 21.15 -2.17 5.16
C VAL A 162 20.93 -3.11 6.34
N SER A 163 20.69 -2.54 7.51
CA SER A 163 20.30 -3.33 8.68
C SER A 163 18.98 -4.04 8.41
N GLN A 164 18.96 -5.36 8.54
CA GLN A 164 17.74 -6.16 8.41
C GLN A 164 16.66 -5.70 9.39
N THR A 165 17.05 -5.27 10.59
CA THR A 165 16.10 -4.73 11.58
C THR A 165 15.46 -3.43 11.10
N GLU A 166 16.23 -2.50 10.55
CA GLU A 166 15.72 -1.25 10.01
C GLU A 166 14.82 -1.52 8.80
N PHE A 167 15.27 -2.38 7.88
CA PHE A 167 14.48 -2.81 6.72
C PHE A 167 13.11 -3.35 7.14
N LEU A 168 13.08 -4.33 8.05
CA LEU A 168 11.83 -4.91 8.54
C LEU A 168 10.96 -3.92 9.31
N THR A 169 11.57 -2.97 10.01
CA THR A 169 10.82 -1.90 10.71
C THR A 169 10.11 -1.01 9.70
N ARG A 170 10.82 -0.52 8.68
CA ARG A 170 10.21 0.30 7.61
C ARG A 170 9.11 -0.46 6.87
N TRP A 171 9.35 -1.73 6.57
CA TRP A 171 8.34 -2.57 5.95
C TRP A 171 7.08 -2.73 6.80
N ARG A 172 7.22 -2.94 8.11
CA ARG A 172 6.08 -3.05 9.04
C ARG A 172 5.31 -1.74 9.15
N VAL A 173 6.00 -0.61 9.20
CA VAL A 173 5.36 0.72 9.16
C VAL A 173 4.57 0.90 7.86
N GLY A 174 5.12 0.52 6.71
CA GLY A 174 4.40 0.55 5.43
C GLY A 174 3.13 -0.30 5.43
N LEU A 175 3.21 -1.53 5.94
CA LEU A 175 2.04 -2.41 6.07
C LEU A 175 1.00 -1.87 7.06
N ALA A 176 1.44 -1.24 8.15
CA ALA A 176 0.54 -0.62 9.12
C ALA A 176 -0.20 0.57 8.50
N ALA A 177 0.51 1.44 7.78
CA ALA A 177 -0.07 2.58 7.06
C ALA A 177 -1.08 2.10 5.98
N GLU A 178 -0.72 1.09 5.19
CA GLU A 178 -1.63 0.46 4.22
C GLU A 178 -2.89 -0.09 4.91
N THR A 179 -2.71 -0.79 6.02
CA THR A 179 -3.82 -1.35 6.80
C THR A 179 -4.73 -0.25 7.35
N ALA A 180 -4.17 0.86 7.84
CA ALA A 180 -4.94 2.00 8.34
C ALA A 180 -5.82 2.61 7.23
N GLY A 181 -5.27 2.81 6.04
CA GLY A 181 -6.00 3.32 4.88
C GLY A 181 -7.13 2.39 4.43
N LEU A 182 -6.86 1.09 4.31
CA LEU A 182 -7.86 0.08 3.96
C LEU A 182 -8.99 0.01 4.99
N LEU A 183 -8.68 0.05 6.29
CA LEU A 183 -9.70 0.07 7.35
C LEU A 183 -10.54 1.33 7.31
N ALA A 184 -9.92 2.50 7.08
CA ALA A 184 -10.64 3.78 6.95
C ALA A 184 -11.62 3.74 5.77
N ALA A 185 -11.18 3.25 4.60
CA ALA A 185 -12.04 3.08 3.42
C ALA A 185 -13.19 2.10 3.69
N ALA A 186 -12.92 0.94 4.27
CA ALA A 186 -13.93 -0.06 4.60
C ALA A 186 -15.00 0.48 5.57
N LEU A 187 -14.58 1.24 6.57
CA LEU A 187 -15.52 1.90 7.49
C LEU A 187 -16.38 2.94 6.78
N ASN A 188 -15.76 3.77 5.92
CA ASN A 188 -16.51 4.79 5.17
C ASN A 188 -17.60 4.14 4.30
N VAL A 189 -17.24 3.13 3.49
CA VAL A 189 -18.20 2.40 2.65
C VAL A 189 -19.30 1.74 3.50
N THR A 190 -18.93 1.17 4.65
CA THR A 190 -19.90 0.57 5.57
C THR A 190 -20.86 1.60 6.14
N CYS A 191 -20.36 2.76 6.56
CA CYS A 191 -21.20 3.86 7.06
C CYS A 191 -22.19 4.34 6.00
N LEU A 192 -21.73 4.56 4.77
CA LEU A 192 -22.59 4.95 3.64
C LEU A 192 -23.68 3.90 3.40
N TYR A 193 -23.31 2.63 3.28
CA TYR A 193 -24.27 1.55 3.09
C TYR A 193 -25.32 1.49 4.21
N LEU A 194 -24.92 1.58 5.48
CA LEU A 194 -25.86 1.54 6.60
C LEU A 194 -26.79 2.76 6.65
N THR A 195 -26.36 3.88 6.10
CA THR A 195 -27.17 5.11 6.01
C THR A 195 -28.24 4.99 4.91
N GLU A 196 -27.90 4.36 3.79
CA GLU A 196 -28.79 4.21 2.63
C GLU A 196 -29.74 3.00 2.75
N ARG A 197 -29.23 1.89 3.29
CA ARG A 197 -29.98 0.65 3.37
C ARG A 197 -31.06 0.72 4.41
N GLN A 198 -32.31 0.48 3.98
CA GLN A 198 -33.48 0.45 4.86
C GLN A 198 -33.91 -0.98 5.16
N GLN A 199 -34.25 -1.24 6.42
CA GLN A 199 -34.90 -2.45 6.90
C GLN A 199 -35.85 -2.09 8.06
N PHE A 200 -36.96 -2.79 8.18
CA PHE A 200 -37.98 -2.52 9.21
C PHE A 200 -38.49 -1.06 9.20
N GLY A 201 -38.59 -0.48 7.99
CA GLY A 201 -39.11 0.88 7.78
C GLY A 201 -38.15 2.03 8.15
N ARG A 202 -36.85 1.76 8.37
CA ARG A 202 -35.87 2.78 8.70
C ARG A 202 -34.44 2.41 8.25
N PRO A 203 -33.52 3.39 8.12
CA PRO A 203 -32.14 3.12 7.78
C PRO A 203 -31.44 2.23 8.81
N LEU A 204 -30.54 1.34 8.38
CA LEU A 204 -29.79 0.45 9.26
C LEU A 204 -28.94 1.23 10.28
N ALA A 205 -28.44 2.41 9.91
CA ALA A 205 -27.67 3.30 10.79
C ALA A 205 -28.44 3.75 12.05
N THR A 206 -29.77 3.58 12.08
CA THR A 206 -30.59 3.93 13.27
C THR A 206 -30.57 2.87 14.37
N PHE A 207 -30.08 1.65 14.05
CA PHE A 207 -30.01 0.56 15.02
C PHE A 207 -28.80 0.69 15.94
N GLN A 208 -29.04 0.79 17.23
CA GLN A 208 -28.00 1.04 18.23
C GLN A 208 -26.88 0.00 18.20
N ALA A 209 -27.21 -1.29 18.04
CA ALA A 209 -26.22 -2.35 17.98
C ALA A 209 -25.20 -2.17 16.82
N LEU A 210 -25.64 -1.68 15.66
CA LEU A 210 -24.76 -1.41 14.52
C LEU A 210 -23.92 -0.16 14.78
N ARG A 211 -24.51 0.89 15.35
CA ARG A 211 -23.77 2.10 15.72
C ARG A 211 -22.66 1.84 16.71
N HIS A 212 -22.90 1.02 17.74
CA HIS A 212 -21.86 0.64 18.72
C HIS A 212 -20.71 -0.10 18.06
N ARG A 213 -21.00 -1.08 17.18
CA ARG A 213 -19.96 -1.80 16.42
C ARG A 213 -19.15 -0.89 15.53
N LEU A 214 -19.77 0.06 14.85
CA LEU A 214 -19.05 1.05 14.02
C LEU A 214 -18.14 1.94 14.87
N SER A 215 -18.64 2.40 16.04
CA SER A 215 -17.83 3.22 16.94
C SER A 215 -16.61 2.47 17.48
N GLU A 216 -16.76 1.18 17.84
CA GLU A 216 -15.64 0.34 18.24
C GLU A 216 -14.65 0.15 17.11
N ALA A 217 -15.12 -0.12 15.88
CA ALA A 217 -14.27 -0.27 14.72
C ALA A 217 -13.51 1.02 14.42
N GLN A 218 -14.17 2.18 14.52
CA GLN A 218 -13.54 3.50 14.32
C GLN A 218 -12.42 3.74 15.35
N VAL A 219 -12.66 3.42 16.64
CA VAL A 219 -11.63 3.56 17.69
C VAL A 219 -10.41 2.69 17.38
N ARG A 220 -10.64 1.44 16.96
CA ARG A 220 -9.55 0.53 16.59
C ARG A 220 -8.78 1.01 15.36
N THR A 221 -9.48 1.50 14.34
CA THR A 221 -8.86 2.06 13.12
C THR A 221 -8.01 3.28 13.45
N ASN A 222 -8.52 4.18 14.28
CA ASN A 222 -7.74 5.33 14.75
C ASN A 222 -6.49 4.87 15.54
N GLY A 223 -6.62 3.81 16.37
CA GLY A 223 -5.49 3.22 17.06
C GLY A 223 -4.37 2.75 16.11
N VAL A 224 -4.71 2.11 14.98
CA VAL A 224 -3.72 1.69 13.96
C VAL A 224 -3.05 2.91 13.29
N TYR A 225 -3.81 3.97 13.04
CA TYR A 225 -3.29 5.19 12.43
C TYR A 225 -2.25 5.92 13.31
N TRP A 226 -2.42 5.88 14.64
CA TRP A 226 -1.55 6.60 15.59
C TRP A 226 -0.39 5.77 16.14
N LEU A 227 -0.28 4.49 15.76
CA LEU A 227 0.84 3.60 16.12
C LEU A 227 1.98 3.71 15.12
#